data_38851c0dd5dcdde1b0d66ebdd9627682
#
_entry.id   38851c0dd5dcdde1b0d66ebdd9627682
#
_cell.length_a   1.000
_cell.length_b   1.000
_cell.length_c   1.000
_cell.angle_alpha   90.00
_cell.angle_beta   90.00
_cell.angle_gamma   90.00
#
_symmetry.space_group_name_H-M   'P 1'
#
loop_
_entity.id
_entity.type
_entity.pdbx_description
1 polymer ?
#
loop_
_entity_poly.entity_id
_entity_poly.type
_entity_poly.pdbx_seq_one_letter_code
_entity_poly.pdbx_strand_id
1 'polypeptide(L)'
;DFEGGFKMGNYLIENGMKKILFLSDNDIGVDHERWLGLQRAAKENGSVLAKHWIMPIKQEFQMQWLKDQLEEICKWDALFFASDRYAQEGILVLQDMGIRVPEDISVVGFDDSPYAKMCRPQLTTVRQDVMKKGKMVVKKLMSLIKEEPFDGEERLPVELVVRDSVQNKE
;
A
#
# COMPACT_ATOMS: atom_id res chain seq x y z
N ASP A 1 3.67 -8.89 -4.79
CA ASP A 1 3.95 -7.59 -4.20
C ASP A 1 4.23 -6.55 -5.28
N PHE A 2 5.21 -6.71 -6.17
CA PHE A 2 5.50 -5.78 -7.26
C PHE A 2 4.27 -5.43 -8.12
N GLU A 3 3.56 -6.45 -8.60
CA GLU A 3 2.34 -6.30 -9.42
C GLU A 3 1.27 -5.45 -8.72
N GLY A 4 1.12 -5.61 -7.40
CA GLY A 4 0.18 -4.82 -6.60
C GLY A 4 0.60 -3.35 -6.49
N GLY A 5 1.87 -3.10 -6.24
CA GLY A 5 2.44 -1.75 -6.24
C GLY A 5 2.27 -1.05 -7.59
N PHE A 6 2.51 -1.78 -8.68
CA PHE A 6 2.35 -1.29 -10.05
C PHE A 6 0.88 -0.95 -10.38
N LYS A 7 -0.06 -1.86 -10.07
CA LYS A 7 -1.50 -1.63 -10.28
C LYS A 7 -2.01 -0.43 -9.48
N MET A 8 -1.62 -0.34 -8.20
CA MET A 8 -2.02 0.79 -7.36
C MET A 8 -1.42 2.11 -7.86
N GLY A 9 -0.15 2.08 -8.28
CA GLY A 9 0.50 3.25 -8.87
C GLY A 9 -0.23 3.77 -10.11
N ASN A 10 -0.55 2.89 -11.06
CA ASN A 10 -1.32 3.27 -12.26
C ASN A 10 -2.69 3.81 -11.90
N TYR A 11 -3.40 3.16 -10.98
CA TYR A 11 -4.71 3.63 -10.53
C TYR A 11 -4.66 5.06 -9.95
N LEU A 12 -3.68 5.36 -9.11
CA LEU A 12 -3.51 6.71 -8.56
C LEU A 12 -3.21 7.74 -9.65
N ILE A 13 -2.37 7.37 -10.61
CA ILE A 13 -1.99 8.24 -11.74
C ILE A 13 -3.18 8.50 -12.66
N GLU A 14 -3.98 7.47 -12.98
CA GLU A 14 -5.21 7.59 -13.77
C GLU A 14 -6.25 8.48 -13.08
N ASN A 15 -6.25 8.56 -11.74
CA ASN A 15 -7.07 9.49 -10.96
C ASN A 15 -6.41 10.87 -10.75
N GLY A 16 -5.40 11.23 -11.53
CA GLY A 16 -4.80 12.57 -11.57
C GLY A 16 -3.74 12.85 -10.52
N MET A 17 -3.27 11.85 -9.77
CA MET A 17 -2.21 12.04 -8.76
C MET A 17 -0.85 12.19 -9.42
N LYS A 18 -0.17 13.31 -9.16
CA LYS A 18 1.16 13.62 -9.71
C LYS A 18 2.29 13.49 -8.71
N LYS A 19 1.96 13.47 -7.42
CA LYS A 19 2.92 13.34 -6.33
C LYS A 19 2.44 12.24 -5.40
N ILE A 20 3.13 11.11 -5.39
CA ILE A 20 2.76 9.93 -4.60
C ILE A 20 3.89 9.61 -3.62
N LEU A 21 3.56 9.57 -2.34
CA LEU A 21 4.49 9.19 -1.28
C LEU A 21 4.21 7.77 -0.82
N PHE A 22 5.17 6.87 -1.01
CA PHE A 22 5.13 5.52 -0.46
C PHE A 22 5.69 5.51 0.96
N LEU A 23 4.99 4.86 1.88
CA LEU A 23 5.30 4.82 3.31
C LEU A 23 5.36 3.36 3.80
N SER A 24 6.51 2.94 4.29
CA SER A 24 6.73 1.62 4.91
C SER A 24 7.63 1.73 6.14
N ASP A 25 7.75 0.67 6.93
CA ASP A 25 8.67 0.62 8.07
C ASP A 25 10.04 0.03 7.72
N ASN A 26 10.22 -0.41 6.48
CA ASN A 26 11.48 -0.95 5.98
C ASN A 26 11.57 -0.82 4.45
N ASP A 27 12.78 -1.07 3.89
CA ASP A 27 13.04 -1.08 2.44
C ASP A 27 13.61 -2.44 2.00
N ILE A 28 13.01 -3.52 2.48
CA ILE A 28 13.39 -4.89 2.12
C ILE A 28 12.16 -5.76 1.86
N GLY A 29 12.37 -6.91 1.22
CA GLY A 29 11.33 -7.93 1.03
C GLY A 29 10.10 -7.40 0.29
N VAL A 30 8.93 -7.63 0.85
CA VAL A 30 7.64 -7.33 0.20
C VAL A 30 7.39 -5.83 0.05
N ASP A 31 7.84 -5.01 1.00
CA ASP A 31 7.64 -3.56 0.96
C ASP A 31 8.50 -2.93 -0.13
N HIS A 32 9.75 -3.41 -0.29
CA HIS A 32 10.62 -3.02 -1.39
C HIS A 32 9.99 -3.38 -2.76
N GLU A 33 9.44 -4.58 -2.90
CA GLU A 33 8.74 -4.99 -4.12
C GLU A 33 7.53 -4.09 -4.44
N ARG A 34 6.73 -3.72 -3.43
CA ARG A 34 5.59 -2.80 -3.57
C ARG A 34 6.06 -1.42 -4.03
N TRP A 35 7.14 -0.92 -3.42
CA TRP A 35 7.79 0.33 -3.83
C TRP A 35 8.30 0.28 -5.28
N LEU A 36 9.01 -0.77 -5.67
CA LEU A 36 9.48 -0.93 -7.05
C LEU A 36 8.34 -0.93 -8.06
N GLY A 37 7.20 -1.53 -7.71
CA GLY A 37 5.99 -1.51 -8.53
C GLY A 37 5.47 -0.09 -8.74
N LEU A 38 5.32 0.71 -7.68
CA LEU A 38 4.91 2.12 -7.77
C LEU A 38 5.93 2.94 -8.57
N GLN A 39 7.23 2.76 -8.30
CA GLN A 39 8.30 3.46 -9.01
C GLN A 39 8.25 3.19 -10.52
N ARG A 40 7.95 1.95 -10.90
CA ARG A 40 7.79 1.56 -12.31
C ARG A 40 6.60 2.27 -12.95
N ALA A 41 5.43 2.32 -12.28
CA ALA A 41 4.26 3.03 -12.77
C ALA A 41 4.55 4.53 -12.97
N ALA A 42 5.18 5.17 -11.99
CA ALA A 42 5.57 6.58 -12.06
C ALA A 42 6.55 6.84 -13.22
N LYS A 43 7.54 5.96 -13.42
CA LYS A 43 8.53 6.07 -14.50
C LYS A 43 7.90 5.95 -15.90
N GLU A 44 6.96 5.03 -16.08
CA GLU A 44 6.26 4.84 -17.34
C GLU A 44 5.39 6.04 -17.72
N ASN A 45 4.85 6.74 -16.74
CA ASN A 45 4.05 7.95 -16.96
C ASN A 45 4.85 9.26 -17.03
N GLY A 46 6.15 9.25 -16.72
CA GLY A 46 7.13 10.33 -16.97
C GLY A 46 6.94 11.67 -16.26
N SER A 47 5.72 12.00 -15.80
CA SER A 47 5.35 13.28 -15.15
C SER A 47 4.97 13.12 -13.67
N VAL A 48 5.15 11.94 -13.11
CA VAL A 48 4.74 11.61 -11.74
C VAL A 48 5.96 11.51 -10.82
N LEU A 49 5.93 12.26 -9.74
CA LEU A 49 6.92 12.18 -8.67
C LEU A 49 6.49 11.10 -7.66
N ALA A 50 7.28 10.04 -7.55
CA ALA A 50 7.14 9.06 -6.48
C ALA A 50 8.36 9.12 -5.56
N LYS A 51 8.12 9.09 -4.24
CA LYS A 51 9.18 8.97 -3.22
C LYS A 51 8.81 7.88 -2.21
N HIS A 52 9.82 7.34 -1.57
CA HIS A 52 9.69 6.37 -0.51
C HIS A 52 10.28 6.94 0.79
N TRP A 53 9.47 6.91 1.85
CA TRP A 53 9.91 7.29 3.19
C TRP A 53 9.76 6.11 4.14
N ILE A 54 10.77 5.93 4.99
CA ILE A 54 10.78 4.88 6.00
C ILE A 54 10.27 5.45 7.33
N MET A 55 9.19 4.85 7.82
CA MET A 55 8.60 5.15 9.12
C MET A 55 9.33 4.39 10.24
N PRO A 56 9.21 4.80 11.49
CA PRO A 56 9.69 4.01 12.62
C PRO A 56 9.10 2.60 12.63
N ILE A 57 9.93 1.58 12.91
CA ILE A 57 9.49 0.18 13.00
C ILE A 57 8.51 -0.02 14.16
N LYS A 58 8.75 0.64 15.29
CA LYS A 58 7.89 0.52 16.47
C LYS A 58 6.61 1.31 16.29
N GLN A 59 5.48 0.61 16.35
CA GLN A 59 4.14 1.18 16.18
C GLN A 59 3.87 2.39 17.07
N GLU A 60 4.31 2.36 18.32
CA GLU A 60 4.14 3.45 19.30
C GLU A 60 4.68 4.80 18.83
N PHE A 61 5.65 4.81 17.91
CA PHE A 61 6.26 6.03 17.38
C PHE A 61 5.71 6.44 16.00
N GLN A 62 4.98 5.56 15.30
CA GLN A 62 4.53 5.83 13.93
C GLN A 62 3.58 7.01 13.85
N MET A 63 2.56 7.06 14.70
CA MET A 63 1.59 8.16 14.70
C MET A 63 2.23 9.51 15.07
N GLN A 64 3.14 9.54 16.03
CA GLN A 64 3.85 10.77 16.38
C GLN A 64 4.76 11.21 15.23
N TRP A 65 5.49 10.29 14.62
CA TRP A 65 6.33 10.58 13.47
C TRP A 65 5.52 11.15 12.29
N LEU A 66 4.33 10.59 12.01
CA LEU A 66 3.44 11.13 10.97
C LEU A 66 3.00 12.57 11.29
N LYS A 67 2.70 12.89 12.56
CA LYS A 67 2.37 14.25 13.01
C LYS A 67 3.55 15.20 12.80
N ASP A 68 4.76 14.77 13.13
CA ASP A 68 5.99 15.57 12.99
C ASP A 68 6.33 15.84 11.51
N GLN A 69 5.93 14.96 10.59
CA GLN A 69 6.14 15.10 9.15
C GLN A 69 4.96 15.74 8.40
N LEU A 70 3.91 16.18 9.09
CA LEU A 70 2.64 16.56 8.49
C LEU A 70 2.78 17.66 7.42
N GLU A 71 3.58 18.69 7.68
CA GLU A 71 3.81 19.80 6.75
C GLU A 71 4.37 19.33 5.41
N GLU A 72 5.28 18.35 5.44
CA GLU A 72 5.86 17.76 4.24
C GLU A 72 4.90 16.76 3.57
N ILE A 73 4.14 16.00 4.38
CA ILE A 73 3.13 15.06 3.90
C ILE A 73 2.03 15.77 3.11
N CYS A 74 1.58 16.94 3.57
CA CYS A 74 0.54 17.73 2.88
C CYS A 74 0.96 18.29 1.51
N LYS A 75 2.23 18.15 1.11
CA LYS A 75 2.70 18.53 -0.25
C LYS A 75 2.47 17.43 -1.29
N TRP A 76 1.94 16.27 -0.88
CA TRP A 76 1.70 15.11 -1.73
C TRP A 76 0.21 15.02 -2.10
N ASP A 77 -0.08 14.46 -3.27
CA ASP A 77 -1.45 14.21 -3.72
C ASP A 77 -2.01 12.92 -3.10
N ALA A 78 -1.15 11.92 -2.91
CA ALA A 78 -1.54 10.63 -2.36
C ALA A 78 -0.45 10.03 -1.47
N LEU A 79 -0.90 9.33 -0.41
CA LEU A 79 -0.10 8.48 0.45
C LEU A 79 -0.41 7.01 0.13
N PHE A 80 0.60 6.26 -0.25
CA PHE A 80 0.50 4.83 -0.44
C PHE A 80 1.24 4.13 0.70
N PHE A 81 0.50 3.63 1.67
CA PHE A 81 1.06 2.88 2.78
C PHE A 81 1.29 1.41 2.40
N ALA A 82 2.41 0.86 2.83
CA ALA A 82 2.77 -0.54 2.55
C ALA A 82 1.75 -1.55 3.13
N SER A 83 0.94 -1.18 4.11
CA SER A 83 -0.15 -2.02 4.63
C SER A 83 -1.38 -1.20 5.01
N ASP A 84 -2.55 -1.85 5.06
CA ASP A 84 -3.81 -1.22 5.49
C ASP A 84 -3.77 -0.73 6.95
N ARG A 85 -3.02 -1.40 7.83
CA ARG A 85 -2.85 -0.96 9.21
C ARG A 85 -2.16 0.40 9.28
N TYR A 86 -1.07 0.57 8.55
CA TYR A 86 -0.37 1.86 8.47
C TYR A 86 -1.24 2.94 7.85
N ALA A 87 -2.01 2.59 6.82
CA ALA A 87 -2.94 3.51 6.18
C ALA A 87 -4.05 3.97 7.14
N GLN A 88 -4.60 3.07 7.97
CA GLN A 88 -5.56 3.43 9.00
C GLN A 88 -4.98 4.41 10.01
N GLU A 89 -3.79 4.15 10.53
CA GLU A 89 -3.09 5.06 11.45
C GLU A 89 -2.83 6.43 10.79
N GLY A 90 -2.44 6.42 9.51
CA GLY A 90 -2.26 7.62 8.71
C GLY A 90 -3.55 8.44 8.58
N ILE A 91 -4.67 7.79 8.25
CA ILE A 91 -5.99 8.44 8.16
C ILE A 91 -6.38 9.08 9.50
N LEU A 92 -6.19 8.37 10.61
CA LEU A 92 -6.50 8.90 11.95
C LEU A 92 -5.67 10.16 12.25
N VAL A 93 -4.37 10.13 11.98
CA VAL A 93 -3.49 11.30 12.18
C VAL A 93 -3.93 12.48 11.32
N LEU A 94 -4.22 12.25 10.02
CA LEU A 94 -4.66 13.29 9.11
C LEU A 94 -5.97 13.93 9.62
N GLN A 95 -6.95 13.11 10.00
CA GLN A 95 -8.24 13.57 10.51
C GLN A 95 -8.10 14.33 11.84
N ASP A 96 -7.29 13.86 12.78
CA ASP A 96 -6.98 14.56 14.04
C ASP A 96 -6.39 15.95 13.80
N MET A 97 -5.66 16.12 12.69
CA MET A 97 -5.04 17.38 12.28
C MET A 97 -5.89 18.21 11.32
N GLY A 98 -7.15 17.81 11.09
CA GLY A 98 -8.11 18.54 10.26
C GLY A 98 -7.91 18.37 8.75
N ILE A 99 -7.10 17.41 8.30
CA ILE A 99 -6.86 17.08 6.89
C ILE A 99 -7.92 16.07 6.44
N ARG A 100 -8.64 16.38 5.39
CA ARG A 100 -9.72 15.53 4.87
C ARG A 100 -9.18 14.48 3.90
N VAL A 101 -9.64 13.25 4.06
CA VAL A 101 -9.38 12.14 3.15
C VAL A 101 -10.72 11.75 2.52
N PRO A 102 -10.87 11.76 1.20
CA PRO A 102 -9.83 11.95 0.18
C PRO A 102 -9.67 13.40 -0.32
N GLU A 103 -10.44 14.39 0.18
CA GLU A 103 -10.60 15.71 -0.46
C GLU A 103 -9.30 16.52 -0.48
N ASP A 104 -8.49 16.46 0.57
CA ASP A 104 -7.22 17.19 0.66
C ASP A 104 -6.04 16.29 0.27
N ILE A 105 -6.10 14.99 0.60
CA ILE A 105 -5.07 14.00 0.27
C ILE A 105 -5.69 12.61 0.13
N SER A 106 -5.33 11.89 -0.93
CA SER A 106 -5.75 10.50 -1.13
C SER A 106 -4.90 9.55 -0.29
N VAL A 107 -5.51 8.46 0.22
CA VAL A 107 -4.81 7.44 1.00
C VAL A 107 -5.14 6.06 0.48
N VAL A 108 -4.12 5.23 0.25
CA VAL A 108 -4.29 3.84 -0.15
C VAL A 108 -3.41 2.91 0.68
N GLY A 109 -3.82 1.66 0.77
CA GLY A 109 -3.12 0.62 1.53
C GLY A 109 -2.80 -0.62 0.70
N PHE A 110 -2.52 -1.72 1.42
CA PHE A 110 -2.21 -3.03 0.85
C PHE A 110 -2.71 -4.13 1.79
N ASP A 111 -3.21 -5.26 1.27
CA ASP A 111 -3.65 -6.53 1.86
C ASP A 111 -5.17 -6.78 1.86
N ASP A 112 -6.03 -5.77 1.75
CA ASP A 112 -7.49 -5.83 1.95
C ASP A 112 -7.88 -6.49 3.30
N SER A 113 -7.16 -6.10 4.32
CA SER A 113 -7.35 -6.57 5.70
C SER A 113 -8.62 -5.95 6.32
N PRO A 114 -9.05 -6.42 7.52
CA PRO A 114 -10.17 -5.78 8.23
C PRO A 114 -10.01 -4.27 8.43
N TYR A 115 -8.78 -3.78 8.59
CA TYR A 115 -8.49 -2.35 8.74
C TYR A 115 -9.02 -1.53 7.56
N ALA A 116 -8.91 -2.01 6.33
CA ALA A 116 -9.39 -1.31 5.14
C ALA A 116 -10.90 -1.01 5.18
N LYS A 117 -11.69 -1.87 5.80
CA LYS A 117 -13.15 -1.72 5.93
C LYS A 117 -13.58 -0.93 7.17
N MET A 118 -12.71 -0.88 8.17
CA MET A 118 -12.97 -0.17 9.43
C MET A 118 -12.67 1.32 9.35
N CYS A 119 -11.81 1.74 8.42
CA CYS A 119 -11.52 3.15 8.15
C CYS A 119 -12.75 3.95 7.71
N ARG A 120 -12.71 5.25 7.94
CA ARG A 120 -13.62 6.24 7.35
C ARG A 120 -12.78 7.40 6.83
N PRO A 121 -12.76 7.59 5.48
CA PRO A 121 -13.40 6.77 4.41
C PRO A 121 -12.88 5.33 4.36
N GLN A 122 -13.65 4.41 3.75
CA GLN A 122 -13.18 3.05 3.52
C GLN A 122 -11.99 3.05 2.56
N LEU A 123 -10.99 2.23 2.88
CA LEU A 123 -9.68 2.28 2.23
C LEU A 123 -9.65 1.53 0.89
N THR A 124 -9.25 2.22 -0.17
CA THR A 124 -8.80 1.63 -1.44
C THR A 124 -7.49 0.89 -1.19
N THR A 125 -7.40 -0.37 -1.62
CA THR A 125 -6.29 -1.24 -1.27
C THR A 125 -6.04 -2.31 -2.33
N VAL A 126 -4.94 -3.05 -2.21
CA VAL A 126 -4.63 -4.22 -3.02
C VAL A 126 -4.96 -5.48 -2.24
N ARG A 127 -5.84 -6.33 -2.78
CA ARG A 127 -6.19 -7.62 -2.18
C ARG A 127 -5.21 -8.70 -2.57
N GLN A 128 -4.75 -9.44 -1.57
CA GLN A 128 -4.08 -10.72 -1.72
C GLN A 128 -5.01 -11.84 -1.25
N ASP A 129 -5.09 -12.95 -1.98
CA ASP A 129 -5.82 -14.15 -1.52
C ASP A 129 -4.97 -14.91 -0.49
N VAL A 130 -5.01 -14.44 0.76
CA VAL A 130 -4.25 -15.01 1.89
C VAL A 130 -4.64 -16.46 2.14
N MET A 131 -5.92 -16.82 1.94
CA MET A 131 -6.39 -18.21 2.14
C MET A 131 -5.80 -19.13 1.08
N LYS A 132 -5.78 -18.72 -0.18
CA LYS A 132 -5.15 -19.48 -1.26
C LYS A 132 -3.65 -19.60 -1.03
N LYS A 133 -3.00 -18.49 -0.67
CA LYS A 133 -1.57 -18.43 -0.33
C LYS A 133 -1.24 -19.45 0.79
N GLY A 134 -2.01 -19.44 1.89
CA GLY A 134 -1.84 -20.37 3.01
C GLY A 134 -1.99 -21.85 2.58
N LYS A 135 -3.04 -22.17 1.82
CA LYS A 135 -3.25 -23.53 1.30
C LYS A 135 -2.09 -24.01 0.43
N MET A 136 -1.55 -23.12 -0.41
CA MET A 136 -0.41 -23.44 -1.29
C MET A 136 0.87 -23.68 -0.49
N VAL A 137 1.15 -22.85 0.51
CA VAL A 137 2.32 -23.02 1.39
C VAL A 137 2.25 -24.38 2.11
N VAL A 138 1.10 -24.71 2.68
CA VAL A 138 0.91 -26.02 3.35
C VAL A 138 1.10 -27.17 2.36
N LYS A 139 0.51 -27.09 1.16
CA LYS A 139 0.68 -28.12 0.12
C LYS A 139 2.16 -28.31 -0.23
N LYS A 140 2.89 -27.24 -0.51
CA LYS A 140 4.32 -27.29 -0.84
C LYS A 140 5.15 -27.85 0.31
N LEU A 141 4.86 -27.47 1.54
CA LEU A 141 5.53 -28.00 2.72
C LEU A 141 5.31 -29.52 2.88
N MET A 142 4.08 -29.99 2.66
CA MET A 142 3.77 -31.42 2.69
C MET A 142 4.48 -32.22 1.61
N SER A 143 4.60 -31.65 0.39
CA SER A 143 5.39 -32.28 -0.69
C SER A 143 6.87 -32.37 -0.31
N LEU A 144 7.44 -31.30 0.29
CA LEU A 144 8.83 -31.34 0.78
C LEU A 144 9.05 -32.42 1.87
N ILE A 145 8.12 -32.55 2.82
CA ILE A 145 8.21 -33.59 3.89
C ILE A 145 8.16 -34.99 3.29
N LYS A 146 7.40 -35.18 2.22
CA LYS A 146 7.26 -36.50 1.55
C LYS A 146 8.31 -36.75 0.47
N GLU A 147 9.25 -35.83 0.28
CA GLU A 147 10.26 -35.86 -0.80
C GLU A 147 9.64 -35.96 -2.21
N GLU A 148 8.39 -35.44 -2.37
CA GLU A 148 7.71 -35.37 -3.64
C GLU A 148 8.17 -34.13 -4.44
N PRO A 149 8.30 -34.22 -5.78
CA PRO A 149 8.64 -33.06 -6.60
C PRO A 149 7.53 -32.00 -6.51
N PHE A 150 7.91 -30.73 -6.44
CA PHE A 150 6.99 -29.60 -6.51
C PHE A 150 7.55 -28.47 -7.37
N ASP A 151 6.66 -27.70 -8.00
CA ASP A 151 7.04 -26.50 -8.74
C ASP A 151 7.57 -25.42 -7.78
N GLY A 152 8.75 -24.88 -8.07
CA GLY A 152 9.48 -24.00 -7.17
C GLY A 152 8.73 -22.70 -6.86
N GLU A 153 8.47 -21.85 -7.87
CA GLU A 153 7.84 -20.55 -7.71
C GLU A 153 6.42 -20.55 -8.27
N GLU A 154 5.47 -20.04 -7.49
CA GLU A 154 4.09 -19.84 -7.93
C GLU A 154 3.65 -18.42 -7.56
N ARG A 155 3.20 -17.64 -8.54
CA ARG A 155 2.73 -16.27 -8.34
C ARG A 155 1.21 -16.23 -8.31
N LEU A 156 0.66 -15.73 -7.21
CA LEU A 156 -0.77 -15.49 -7.10
C LEU A 156 -1.11 -14.09 -7.63
N PRO A 157 -2.22 -13.97 -8.40
CA PRO A 157 -2.69 -12.66 -8.83
C PRO A 157 -3.13 -11.82 -7.63
N VAL A 158 -3.00 -10.50 -7.79
CA VAL A 158 -3.51 -9.51 -6.85
C VAL A 158 -4.61 -8.69 -7.51
N GLU A 159 -5.52 -8.17 -6.71
CA GLU A 159 -6.70 -7.44 -7.16
C GLU A 159 -6.75 -6.05 -6.53
N LEU A 160 -7.03 -5.03 -7.33
CA LEU A 160 -7.29 -3.68 -6.81
C LEU A 160 -8.73 -3.63 -6.29
N VAL A 161 -8.88 -3.19 -5.05
CA VAL A 161 -10.19 -3.00 -4.40
C VAL A 161 -10.41 -1.52 -4.19
N VAL A 162 -11.16 -0.90 -5.08
CA VAL A 162 -11.49 0.53 -5.04
C VAL A 162 -12.57 0.78 -4.01
N ARG A 163 -12.37 1.82 -3.17
CA ARG A 163 -13.31 2.33 -2.16
C ARG A 163 -13.26 3.86 -2.13
N ASP A 164 -13.48 4.47 -0.96
CA ASP A 164 -13.81 5.89 -0.83
C ASP A 164 -12.58 6.78 -0.54
N SER A 165 -11.38 6.23 -0.37
CA SER A 165 -10.20 6.95 0.12
C SER A 165 -9.34 7.61 -0.96
N VAL A 166 -9.78 7.60 -2.22
CA VAL A 166 -9.08 8.23 -3.35
C VAL A 166 -10.01 9.22 -4.03
N GLN A 167 -9.53 10.45 -4.20
CA GLN A 167 -10.22 11.49 -4.96
C GLN A 167 -9.98 11.28 -6.47
N ASN A 168 -11.02 11.39 -7.28
CA ASN A 168 -10.87 11.54 -8.71
C ASN A 168 -10.59 13.04 -9.00
N LYS A 169 -9.40 13.35 -9.46
CA LYS A 169 -9.02 14.69 -9.95
C LYS A 169 -9.15 14.67 -11.48
N GLU A 170 -10.40 14.88 -11.97
CA GLU A 170 -10.63 15.14 -13.40
C GLU A 170 -9.85 16.37 -13.89
#